data_76d16816f91600051d9d065ee2c3d253
#
_entry.id   76d16816f91600051d9d065ee2c3d253
#
_cell.length_a   1.000
_cell.length_b   1.000
_cell.length_c   1.000
_cell.angle_alpha   90.00
_cell.angle_beta   90.00
_cell.angle_gamma   90.00
#
_symmetry.space_group_name_H-M   'P 1'
#
loop_
_entity.id
_entity.type
_entity.pdbx_description
1 polymer ?
#
loop_
_entity_poly.entity_id
_entity_poly.type
_entity_poly.pdbx_seq_one_letter_code
_entity_poly.pdbx_strand_id
1 'polypeptide(L)'
;MLLGLAAMANEARAAGGAHVVDDAGVETPGVCHLETWVTGHGAGDGSVTLAPACTRTAWPRVELGASATVARSGGADDTTFGPAVKLNLRPLESGLGLGIIASGSWSADSGRLESAALLAPVSVALGEGTRLNLNAGWHYSRTGERSHQAFYGAQVEVDLAPGWSAMAEAFGHDDGRTGAQLGLRWTPGGGTVDLDLLAGRYLDGATRDAITVGITARR
;
A
#
# COMPACT_ATOMS: atom_id res chain seq x y z
N MET A 1 -45.80 0.40 -7.22
CA MET A 1 -44.80 1.05 -6.37
C MET A 1 -43.51 0.23 -6.52
N LEU A 2 -42.69 0.58 -7.54
CA LEU A 2 -41.41 -0.10 -7.81
C LEU A 2 -40.35 0.60 -6.97
N LEU A 3 -39.85 -0.10 -5.94
CA LEU A 3 -38.62 0.31 -5.25
C LEU A 3 -37.45 0.00 -6.17
N GLY A 4 -36.84 1.05 -6.73
CA GLY A 4 -35.56 0.95 -7.39
C GLY A 4 -34.48 0.62 -6.34
N LEU A 5 -33.92 -0.59 -6.39
CA LEU A 5 -32.65 -0.87 -5.76
C LEU A 5 -31.61 -0.06 -6.54
N ALA A 6 -31.15 1.05 -5.97
CA ALA A 6 -29.90 1.66 -6.36
C ALA A 6 -28.79 0.66 -6.00
N ALA A 7 -28.24 -0.02 -7.00
CA ALA A 7 -26.98 -0.73 -6.86
C ALA A 7 -25.93 0.31 -6.49
N MET A 8 -25.52 0.37 -5.23
CA MET A 8 -24.31 1.09 -4.85
C MET A 8 -23.17 0.35 -5.53
N ALA A 9 -22.61 0.97 -6.57
CA ALA A 9 -21.36 0.53 -7.13
C ALA A 9 -20.33 0.64 -6.00
N ASN A 10 -19.88 -0.48 -5.47
CA ASN A 10 -18.70 -0.53 -4.63
C ASN A 10 -17.54 -0.10 -5.52
N GLU A 11 -17.14 1.16 -5.41
CA GLU A 11 -15.92 1.64 -6.04
C GLU A 11 -14.77 0.84 -5.44
N ALA A 12 -14.03 0.12 -6.29
CA ALA A 12 -12.80 -0.56 -5.89
C ALA A 12 -11.81 0.52 -5.46
N ARG A 13 -11.61 0.65 -4.17
CA ARG A 13 -10.62 1.57 -3.60
C ARG A 13 -9.29 0.84 -3.54
N ALA A 14 -8.25 1.44 -4.12
CA ALA A 14 -6.90 0.93 -4.02
C ALA A 14 -6.47 0.91 -2.54
N ALA A 15 -5.98 -0.22 -2.05
CA ALA A 15 -5.24 -0.24 -0.81
C ALA A 15 -3.86 0.35 -1.12
N GLY A 16 -3.60 1.56 -0.68
CA GLY A 16 -2.37 2.28 -0.87
C GLY A 16 -1.85 2.81 0.46
N GLY A 17 -0.80 3.59 0.43
CA GLY A 17 -0.27 4.28 1.59
C GLY A 17 0.65 3.42 2.44
N ALA A 18 0.38 3.38 3.73
CA ALA A 18 1.23 2.70 4.71
C ALA A 18 1.04 1.17 4.77
N HIS A 19 0.19 0.61 3.89
CA HIS A 19 -0.04 -0.83 3.80
C HIS A 19 1.13 -1.53 3.10
N VAL A 20 1.51 -2.70 3.62
CA VAL A 20 2.59 -3.53 3.05
C VAL A 20 2.04 -4.46 1.97
N VAL A 21 0.79 -4.88 2.11
CA VAL A 21 0.08 -5.70 1.12
C VAL A 21 -0.83 -4.80 0.31
N ASP A 22 -0.58 -4.74 -0.98
CA ASP A 22 -1.34 -3.91 -1.91
C ASP A 22 -2.48 -4.70 -2.59
N ASP A 23 -3.48 -4.00 -3.08
CA ASP A 23 -4.53 -4.60 -3.89
C ASP A 23 -4.18 -4.60 -5.39
N ALA A 24 -5.03 -5.23 -6.21
CA ALA A 24 -4.85 -5.30 -7.66
C ALA A 24 -5.42 -4.07 -8.41
N GLY A 25 -6.10 -3.16 -7.72
CA GLY A 25 -6.74 -1.99 -8.32
C GLY A 25 -5.76 -0.87 -8.65
N VAL A 26 -6.18 0.05 -9.50
CA VAL A 26 -5.58 1.36 -9.73
C VAL A 26 -6.63 2.41 -9.41
N GLU A 27 -6.24 3.64 -9.19
CA GLU A 27 -7.18 4.74 -8.94
C GLU A 27 -8.11 4.96 -10.14
N THR A 28 -9.26 5.57 -9.90
CA THR A 28 -10.25 5.91 -10.93
C THR A 28 -9.62 6.70 -12.08
N PRO A 29 -9.86 6.32 -13.35
CA PRO A 29 -9.29 7.02 -14.50
C PRO A 29 -9.61 8.51 -14.50
N GLY A 30 -8.59 9.36 -14.55
CA GLY A 30 -8.68 10.81 -14.47
C GLY A 30 -8.43 11.37 -13.08
N VAL A 31 -8.28 10.52 -12.06
CA VAL A 31 -8.03 10.93 -10.69
C VAL A 31 -6.54 10.79 -10.36
N CYS A 32 -6.02 11.79 -9.66
CA CYS A 32 -4.73 11.75 -8.98
C CYS A 32 -4.96 11.70 -7.48
N HIS A 33 -4.04 11.05 -6.76
CA HIS A 33 -4.02 11.09 -5.31
C HIS A 33 -2.63 11.44 -4.76
N LEU A 34 -2.62 11.94 -3.55
CA LEU A 34 -1.43 12.10 -2.75
C LEU A 34 -1.62 11.30 -1.47
N GLU A 35 -0.76 10.34 -1.27
CA GLU A 35 -0.65 9.60 -0.02
C GLU A 35 0.51 10.15 0.80
N THR A 36 0.29 10.26 2.08
CA THR A 36 1.32 10.67 3.05
C THR A 36 1.15 9.86 4.31
N TRP A 37 2.26 9.34 4.84
CA TRP A 37 2.22 8.66 6.13
C TRP A 37 3.48 8.93 6.95
N VAL A 38 3.28 8.87 8.26
CA VAL A 38 4.34 8.97 9.27
C VAL A 38 4.35 7.68 10.05
N THR A 39 5.50 7.02 10.11
CA THR A 39 5.71 5.80 10.89
C THR A 39 6.70 6.07 12.00
N GLY A 40 6.32 5.74 13.23
CA GLY A 40 7.21 5.77 14.40
C GLY A 40 7.57 4.37 14.85
N HIS A 41 8.86 4.12 15.13
CA HIS A 41 9.38 2.86 15.65
C HIS A 41 9.83 2.96 17.12
N GLY A 42 9.52 4.07 17.79
CA GLY A 42 10.00 4.41 19.14
C GLY A 42 11.44 4.92 19.15
N ALA A 43 11.90 5.39 20.32
CA ALA A 43 13.25 5.91 20.57
C ALA A 43 13.74 7.00 19.58
N GLY A 44 12.82 7.70 18.91
CA GLY A 44 13.13 8.75 17.94
C GLY A 44 13.41 8.26 16.51
N ASP A 45 13.28 6.96 16.27
CA ASP A 45 13.36 6.37 14.93
C ASP A 45 11.98 6.41 14.24
N GLY A 46 11.97 6.57 12.94
CA GLY A 46 10.73 6.63 12.16
C GLY A 46 10.94 7.12 10.73
N SER A 47 9.84 7.32 10.02
CA SER A 47 9.89 7.84 8.65
C SER A 47 8.67 8.69 8.30
N VAL A 48 8.84 9.55 7.30
CA VAL A 48 7.76 10.28 6.63
C VAL A 48 7.86 9.98 5.15
N THR A 49 6.74 9.58 4.56
CA THR A 49 6.66 9.29 3.12
C THR A 49 5.59 10.16 2.45
N LEU A 50 5.90 10.62 1.25
CA LEU A 50 5.00 11.27 0.31
C LEU A 50 4.95 10.42 -0.96
N ALA A 51 3.76 10.06 -1.42
CA ALA A 51 3.58 9.21 -2.59
C ALA A 51 2.42 9.73 -3.48
N PRO A 52 2.71 10.65 -4.42
CA PRO A 52 1.74 11.04 -5.44
C PRO A 52 1.58 9.94 -6.50
N ALA A 53 0.34 9.71 -6.95
CA ALA A 53 0.06 8.86 -8.11
C ALA A 53 -1.15 9.34 -8.91
N CYS A 54 -1.23 8.95 -10.18
CA CYS A 54 -2.30 9.31 -11.09
C CYS A 54 -2.64 8.16 -12.03
N THR A 55 -3.93 7.93 -12.25
CA THR A 55 -4.44 7.10 -13.34
C THR A 55 -5.06 8.01 -14.41
N ARG A 56 -4.46 8.03 -15.60
CA ARG A 56 -4.95 8.87 -16.70
C ARG A 56 -6.13 8.22 -17.44
N THR A 57 -7.08 9.03 -17.89
CA THR A 57 -8.21 8.54 -18.71
C THR A 57 -7.76 7.84 -20.00
N ALA A 58 -6.63 8.26 -20.59
CA ALA A 58 -6.06 7.63 -21.78
C ALA A 58 -5.44 6.25 -21.49
N TRP A 59 -5.10 5.97 -20.24
CA TRP A 59 -4.51 4.70 -19.77
C TRP A 59 -5.24 4.21 -18.51
N PRO A 60 -6.51 3.80 -18.63
CA PRO A 60 -7.40 3.59 -17.47
C PRO A 60 -7.01 2.42 -16.57
N ARG A 61 -5.99 1.66 -16.94
CA ARG A 61 -5.46 0.52 -16.18
C ARG A 61 -4.01 0.69 -15.75
N VAL A 62 -3.46 1.90 -15.92
CA VAL A 62 -2.08 2.22 -15.59
C VAL A 62 -2.06 3.38 -14.60
N GLU A 63 -1.55 3.14 -13.43
CA GLU A 63 -1.25 4.17 -12.44
C GLU A 63 0.24 4.46 -12.43
N LEU A 64 0.58 5.72 -12.56
CA LEU A 64 1.94 6.22 -12.50
C LEU A 64 2.12 6.99 -11.21
N GLY A 65 3.07 6.56 -10.40
CA GLY A 65 3.37 7.15 -9.11
C GLY A 65 4.84 7.44 -8.92
N ALA A 66 5.12 8.11 -7.83
CA ALA A 66 6.45 8.33 -7.29
C ALA A 66 6.37 8.32 -5.77
N SER A 67 7.50 8.15 -5.10
CA SER A 67 7.60 8.30 -3.65
C SER A 67 8.84 9.09 -3.26
N ALA A 68 8.75 9.76 -2.13
CA ALA A 68 9.88 10.36 -1.42
C ALA A 68 9.73 10.03 0.06
N THR A 69 10.77 9.46 0.65
CA THR A 69 10.80 9.06 2.06
C THR A 69 12.01 9.66 2.74
N VAL A 70 11.77 10.28 3.89
CA VAL A 70 12.82 10.65 4.85
C VAL A 70 12.69 9.71 6.02
N ALA A 71 13.73 8.92 6.27
CA ALA A 71 13.78 7.97 7.38
C ALA A 71 14.89 8.37 8.36
N ARG A 72 14.61 8.22 9.65
CA ARG A 72 15.56 8.41 10.74
C ARG A 72 15.78 7.09 11.47
N SER A 73 17.04 6.70 11.60
CA SER A 73 17.41 5.50 12.33
C SER A 73 18.76 5.69 13.01
N GLY A 74 18.81 5.40 14.32
CA GLY A 74 20.04 5.54 15.11
C GLY A 74 20.63 6.96 15.13
N GLY A 75 19.80 7.99 14.93
CA GLY A 75 20.21 9.40 14.89
C GLY A 75 20.73 9.90 13.54
N ALA A 76 20.76 9.05 12.50
CA ALA A 76 21.05 9.43 11.13
C ALA A 76 19.76 9.53 10.30
N ASP A 77 19.70 10.50 9.40
CA ASP A 77 18.62 10.67 8.45
C ASP A 77 19.07 10.13 7.09
N ASP A 78 18.17 9.46 6.37
CA ASP A 78 18.34 9.01 4.99
C ASP A 78 17.14 9.45 4.17
N THR A 79 17.38 9.95 2.96
CA THR A 79 16.33 10.39 2.05
C THR A 79 16.36 9.55 0.79
N THR A 80 15.23 8.95 0.47
CA THR A 80 15.07 8.16 -0.76
C THR A 80 13.92 8.67 -1.60
N PHE A 81 13.99 8.47 -2.91
CA PHE A 81 12.93 8.81 -3.85
C PHE A 81 12.93 7.87 -5.04
N GLY A 82 11.79 7.72 -5.69
CA GLY A 82 11.72 6.90 -6.89
C GLY A 82 10.33 6.76 -7.51
N PRO A 83 10.27 6.21 -8.73
CA PRO A 83 9.03 5.97 -9.45
C PRO A 83 8.37 4.67 -9.01
N ALA A 84 7.05 4.62 -9.25
CA ALA A 84 6.24 3.41 -9.20
C ALA A 84 5.29 3.35 -10.39
N VAL A 85 5.01 2.14 -10.86
CA VAL A 85 3.99 1.87 -11.89
C VAL A 85 3.15 0.71 -11.40
N LYS A 86 1.83 0.88 -11.43
CA LYS A 86 0.85 -0.17 -11.15
C LYS A 86 0.01 -0.42 -12.37
N LEU A 87 -0.14 -1.68 -12.76
CA LEU A 87 -0.95 -2.13 -13.87
C LEU A 87 -2.10 -2.97 -13.34
N ASN A 88 -3.33 -2.60 -13.61
CA ASN A 88 -4.50 -3.43 -13.37
C ASN A 88 -4.73 -4.31 -14.61
N LEU A 89 -4.39 -5.59 -14.53
CA LEU A 89 -4.57 -6.56 -15.60
C LEU A 89 -6.02 -7.06 -15.68
N ARG A 90 -6.66 -7.21 -14.52
CA ARG A 90 -8.04 -7.64 -14.38
C ARG A 90 -8.70 -6.90 -13.22
N PRO A 91 -9.78 -6.15 -13.47
CA PRO A 91 -10.50 -5.45 -12.42
C PRO A 91 -11.21 -6.40 -11.44
N LEU A 92 -11.40 -5.95 -10.20
CA LEU A 92 -12.01 -6.74 -9.12
C LEU A 92 -13.52 -6.97 -9.31
N GLU A 93 -14.21 -6.16 -10.09
CA GLU A 93 -15.66 -6.26 -10.33
C GLU A 93 -16.10 -7.65 -10.84
N SER A 94 -15.15 -8.42 -11.38
CA SER A 94 -15.37 -9.82 -11.75
C SER A 94 -15.16 -10.82 -10.60
N GLY A 95 -15.01 -10.35 -9.37
CA GLY A 95 -14.75 -11.15 -8.15
C GLY A 95 -13.27 -11.51 -7.94
N LEU A 96 -12.43 -11.36 -8.97
CA LEU A 96 -10.98 -11.62 -8.92
C LEU A 96 -10.24 -10.50 -9.66
N GLY A 97 -9.48 -9.70 -8.95
CA GLY A 97 -8.57 -8.69 -9.47
C GLY A 97 -7.14 -9.22 -9.62
N LEU A 98 -6.43 -8.78 -10.66
CA LEU A 98 -5.03 -9.11 -10.90
C LEU A 98 -4.27 -7.83 -11.27
N GLY A 99 -3.08 -7.65 -10.70
CA GLY A 99 -2.22 -6.50 -11.00
C GLY A 99 -0.74 -6.86 -11.11
N ILE A 100 0.05 -5.88 -11.50
CA ILE A 100 1.51 -5.88 -11.44
C ILE A 100 1.95 -4.52 -10.90
N ILE A 101 2.91 -4.52 -9.99
CA ILE A 101 3.53 -3.31 -9.46
C ILE A 101 5.03 -3.41 -9.69
N ALA A 102 5.61 -2.36 -10.24
CA ALA A 102 7.06 -2.18 -10.34
C ALA A 102 7.44 -0.85 -9.70
N SER A 103 8.43 -0.85 -8.81
CA SER A 103 8.94 0.34 -8.14
C SER A 103 10.44 0.29 -7.94
N GLY A 104 11.03 1.45 -7.73
CA GLY A 104 12.43 1.58 -7.36
C GLY A 104 12.64 2.83 -6.53
N SER A 105 13.65 2.80 -5.66
CA SER A 105 13.99 3.88 -4.74
C SER A 105 15.50 4.12 -4.74
N TRP A 106 15.91 5.36 -4.87
CA TRP A 106 17.30 5.81 -4.90
C TRP A 106 17.59 6.71 -3.71
N SER A 107 18.77 6.54 -3.10
CA SER A 107 19.25 7.47 -2.08
C SER A 107 19.55 8.83 -2.70
N ALA A 108 19.05 9.89 -2.07
CA ALA A 108 19.32 11.26 -2.49
C ALA A 108 20.81 11.64 -2.32
N ASP A 109 21.47 11.08 -1.29
CA ASP A 109 22.86 11.42 -0.96
C ASP A 109 23.85 10.72 -1.88
N SER A 110 23.62 9.42 -2.17
CA SER A 110 24.56 8.61 -2.93
C SER A 110 24.20 8.46 -4.41
N GLY A 111 22.95 8.76 -4.79
CA GLY A 111 22.41 8.48 -6.12
C GLY A 111 22.29 6.98 -6.45
N ARG A 112 22.47 6.09 -5.46
CA ARG A 112 22.44 4.64 -5.66
C ARG A 112 21.04 4.08 -5.47
N LEU A 113 20.74 3.01 -6.19
CA LEU A 113 19.51 2.24 -5.98
C LEU A 113 19.55 1.60 -4.59
N GLU A 114 18.59 1.95 -3.74
CA GLU A 114 18.45 1.41 -2.39
C GLU A 114 17.50 0.22 -2.35
N SER A 115 16.39 0.31 -3.09
CA SER A 115 15.42 -0.77 -3.19
C SER A 115 14.75 -0.80 -4.55
N ALA A 116 14.24 -1.98 -4.92
CA ALA A 116 13.34 -2.17 -6.05
C ALA A 116 12.38 -3.32 -5.75
N ALA A 117 11.19 -3.27 -6.35
CA ALA A 117 10.20 -4.32 -6.22
C ALA A 117 9.52 -4.62 -7.55
N LEU A 118 9.17 -5.90 -7.74
CA LEU A 118 8.25 -6.36 -8.77
C LEU A 118 7.25 -7.29 -8.09
N LEU A 119 6.00 -6.85 -7.94
CA LEU A 119 4.95 -7.56 -7.22
C LEU A 119 3.78 -7.91 -8.14
N ALA A 120 3.12 -9.00 -7.82
CA ALA A 120 1.87 -9.45 -8.44
C ALA A 120 0.76 -9.46 -7.38
N PRO A 121 0.02 -8.36 -7.20
CA PRO A 121 -1.15 -8.33 -6.34
C PRO A 121 -2.32 -9.09 -6.97
N VAL A 122 -3.02 -9.85 -6.13
CA VAL A 122 -4.26 -10.56 -6.43
C VAL A 122 -5.28 -10.14 -5.39
N SER A 123 -6.44 -9.64 -5.82
CA SER A 123 -7.55 -9.28 -4.96
C SER A 123 -8.75 -10.20 -5.20
N VAL A 124 -9.35 -10.71 -4.13
CA VAL A 124 -10.51 -11.60 -4.18
C VAL A 124 -11.64 -11.00 -3.34
N ALA A 125 -12.80 -10.78 -3.95
CA ALA A 125 -14.00 -10.42 -3.23
C ALA A 125 -14.56 -11.68 -2.51
N LEU A 126 -14.57 -11.69 -1.19
CA LEU A 126 -15.08 -12.81 -0.37
C LEU A 126 -16.55 -12.68 -0.02
N GLY A 127 -17.16 -11.54 -0.30
CA GLY A 127 -18.56 -11.19 -0.02
C GLY A 127 -18.74 -9.69 0.00
N GLU A 128 -19.92 -9.24 0.41
CA GLU A 128 -20.19 -7.80 0.59
C GLU A 128 -19.27 -7.25 1.69
N GLY A 129 -18.50 -6.20 1.34
CA GLY A 129 -17.62 -5.50 2.28
C GLY A 129 -16.41 -6.31 2.78
N THR A 130 -16.08 -7.46 2.16
CA THR A 130 -14.91 -8.24 2.56
C THR A 130 -14.04 -8.56 1.35
N ARG A 131 -12.75 -8.23 1.45
CA ARG A 131 -11.75 -8.45 0.41
C ARG A 131 -10.51 -9.14 0.99
N LEU A 132 -9.94 -10.07 0.22
CA LEU A 132 -8.63 -10.68 0.45
C LEU A 132 -7.66 -10.17 -0.61
N ASN A 133 -6.56 -9.58 -0.19
CA ASN A 133 -5.45 -9.19 -1.05
C ASN A 133 -4.27 -10.13 -0.78
N LEU A 134 -3.67 -10.65 -1.85
CA LEU A 134 -2.48 -11.49 -1.80
C LEU A 134 -1.41 -10.86 -2.66
N ASN A 135 -0.20 -10.80 -2.17
CA ASN A 135 0.96 -10.32 -2.92
C ASN A 135 2.04 -11.39 -2.96
N ALA A 136 2.66 -11.53 -4.10
CA ALA A 136 3.89 -12.30 -4.26
C ALA A 136 4.80 -11.58 -5.25
N GLY A 137 6.11 -11.68 -5.07
CA GLY A 137 7.02 -11.04 -5.98
C GLY A 137 8.47 -11.06 -5.53
N TRP A 138 9.22 -10.15 -6.13
CA TRP A 138 10.64 -9.99 -5.90
C TRP A 138 10.93 -8.61 -5.31
N HIS A 139 11.78 -8.60 -4.31
CA HIS A 139 12.36 -7.41 -3.71
C HIS A 139 13.88 -7.40 -3.89
N TYR A 140 14.42 -6.25 -4.19
CA TYR A 140 15.83 -5.90 -4.05
C TYR A 140 15.99 -4.92 -2.89
N SER A 141 16.97 -5.15 -2.02
CA SER A 141 17.41 -4.20 -1.00
C SER A 141 18.94 -4.13 -1.02
N ARG A 142 19.49 -2.92 -1.06
CA ARG A 142 20.92 -2.72 -0.99
C ARG A 142 21.47 -2.98 0.41
N THR A 143 20.65 -2.73 1.43
CA THR A 143 21.00 -2.95 2.84
C THR A 143 20.34 -4.25 3.31
N GLY A 144 21.13 -5.14 3.91
CA GLY A 144 20.66 -6.44 4.41
C GLY A 144 21.63 -7.56 4.05
N GLU A 145 21.42 -8.73 4.62
CA GLU A 145 22.27 -9.92 4.40
C GLU A 145 22.11 -10.49 2.98
N ARG A 146 20.90 -10.36 2.40
CA ARG A 146 20.57 -10.76 1.03
C ARG A 146 19.99 -9.60 0.27
N SER A 147 20.57 -9.29 -0.89
CA SER A 147 20.10 -8.19 -1.73
C SER A 147 18.90 -8.55 -2.59
N HIS A 148 18.64 -9.84 -2.87
CA HIS A 148 17.49 -10.32 -3.64
C HIS A 148 16.67 -11.28 -2.81
N GLN A 149 15.38 -11.03 -2.69
CA GLN A 149 14.47 -11.78 -1.82
C GLN A 149 13.15 -12.01 -2.53
N ALA A 150 12.51 -13.17 -2.30
CA ALA A 150 11.11 -13.34 -2.60
C ALA A 150 10.28 -12.69 -1.48
N PHE A 151 9.25 -11.93 -1.90
CA PHE A 151 8.27 -11.32 -1.01
C PHE A 151 6.93 -12.04 -1.13
N TYR A 152 6.21 -12.15 -0.03
CA TYR A 152 4.83 -12.63 0.03
C TYR A 152 4.06 -11.88 1.10
N GLY A 153 2.76 -11.70 0.88
CA GLY A 153 1.88 -11.04 1.84
C GLY A 153 0.42 -11.38 1.62
N ALA A 154 -0.36 -11.27 2.68
CA ALA A 154 -1.81 -11.43 2.68
C ALA A 154 -2.45 -10.34 3.55
N GLN A 155 -3.55 -9.75 3.08
CA GLN A 155 -4.35 -8.77 3.81
C GLN A 155 -5.82 -9.16 3.70
N VAL A 156 -6.53 -9.13 4.81
CA VAL A 156 -7.99 -9.13 4.83
C VAL A 156 -8.46 -7.72 5.17
N GLU A 157 -9.36 -7.20 4.35
CA GLU A 157 -10.03 -5.92 4.56
C GLU A 157 -11.52 -6.18 4.76
N VAL A 158 -12.12 -5.53 5.75
CA VAL A 158 -13.53 -5.67 6.11
C VAL A 158 -14.15 -4.30 6.34
N ASP A 159 -15.26 -4.02 5.66
CA ASP A 159 -16.09 -2.85 5.92
C ASP A 159 -16.83 -3.05 7.23
N LEU A 160 -16.63 -2.15 8.20
CA LEU A 160 -17.26 -2.21 9.52
C LEU A 160 -18.57 -1.41 9.59
N ALA A 161 -18.57 -0.25 8.92
CA ALA A 161 -19.67 0.70 8.88
C ALA A 161 -19.46 1.65 7.68
N PRO A 162 -20.46 2.47 7.29
CA PRO A 162 -20.27 3.46 6.25
C PRO A 162 -19.05 4.36 6.50
N GLY A 163 -18.07 4.30 5.60
CA GLY A 163 -16.82 5.03 5.68
C GLY A 163 -15.78 4.47 6.67
N TRP A 164 -16.00 3.30 7.26
CA TRP A 164 -15.02 2.65 8.14
C TRP A 164 -14.66 1.26 7.64
N SER A 165 -13.38 0.96 7.53
CA SER A 165 -12.89 -0.38 7.27
C SER A 165 -11.74 -0.75 8.21
N ALA A 166 -11.62 -2.05 8.49
CA ALA A 166 -10.51 -2.62 9.24
C ALA A 166 -9.69 -3.54 8.35
N MET A 167 -8.39 -3.59 8.59
CA MET A 167 -7.45 -4.41 7.83
C MET A 167 -6.54 -5.19 8.77
N ALA A 168 -6.22 -6.43 8.37
CA ALA A 168 -5.21 -7.24 9.02
C ALA A 168 -4.27 -7.77 7.94
N GLU A 169 -2.97 -7.56 8.12
CA GLU A 169 -1.94 -7.95 7.17
C GLU A 169 -0.90 -8.86 7.82
N ALA A 170 -0.43 -9.84 7.05
CA ALA A 170 0.76 -10.62 7.37
C ALA A 170 1.63 -10.69 6.12
N PHE A 171 2.93 -10.50 6.27
CA PHE A 171 3.87 -10.42 5.15
C PHE A 171 5.25 -10.94 5.55
N GLY A 172 6.06 -11.25 4.55
CA GLY A 172 7.41 -11.73 4.82
C GLY A 172 8.26 -11.87 3.57
N HIS A 173 9.51 -12.28 3.83
CA HIS A 173 10.52 -12.57 2.82
C HIS A 173 11.07 -13.98 3.01
N ASP A 174 11.66 -14.54 1.96
CA ASP A 174 12.25 -15.90 1.98
C ASP A 174 13.54 -16.01 2.82
N ASP A 175 14.01 -14.91 3.40
CA ASP A 175 15.10 -14.90 4.41
C ASP A 175 14.58 -15.12 5.84
N GLY A 176 13.27 -15.36 6.03
CA GLY A 176 12.62 -15.61 7.30
C GLY A 176 12.10 -14.37 8.03
N ARG A 177 12.34 -13.17 7.50
CA ARG A 177 11.76 -11.95 8.09
C ARG A 177 10.27 -11.91 7.79
N THR A 178 9.47 -11.92 8.83
CA THR A 178 8.01 -11.86 8.78
C THR A 178 7.49 -10.72 9.63
N GLY A 179 6.34 -10.18 9.27
CA GLY A 179 5.66 -9.13 10.01
C GLY A 179 4.15 -9.25 9.91
N ALA A 180 3.48 -8.54 10.79
CA ALA A 180 2.04 -8.39 10.76
C ALA A 180 1.65 -6.99 11.21
N GLN A 181 0.54 -6.48 10.69
CA GLN A 181 -0.05 -5.22 11.14
C GLN A 181 -1.56 -5.26 11.08
N LEU A 182 -2.17 -4.43 11.92
CA LEU A 182 -3.60 -4.14 11.93
C LEU A 182 -3.80 -2.70 11.53
N GLY A 183 -4.83 -2.43 10.77
CA GLY A 183 -5.19 -1.11 10.29
C GLY A 183 -6.65 -0.78 10.50
N LEU A 184 -6.93 0.49 10.72
CA LEU A 184 -8.26 1.07 10.69
C LEU A 184 -8.24 2.26 9.72
N ARG A 185 -9.15 2.26 8.75
CA ARG A 185 -9.35 3.35 7.80
C ARG A 185 -10.67 4.05 8.06
N TRP A 186 -10.62 5.36 8.05
CA TRP A 186 -11.81 6.21 8.02
C TRP A 186 -11.83 7.06 6.74
N THR A 187 -12.91 6.92 5.99
CA THR A 187 -13.18 7.66 4.75
C THR A 187 -14.35 8.61 4.98
N PRO A 188 -14.12 9.86 5.43
CA PRO A 188 -15.18 10.84 5.62
C PRO A 188 -15.82 11.22 4.29
N GLY A 189 -17.07 11.58 4.32
CA GLY A 189 -18.02 11.97 3.29
C GLY A 189 -17.49 12.17 1.87
N GLY A 190 -17.94 11.30 0.94
CA GLY A 190 -17.65 11.43 -0.49
C GLY A 190 -16.38 10.74 -0.99
N GLY A 191 -15.56 10.10 -0.14
CA GLY A 191 -14.45 9.26 -0.59
C GLY A 191 -13.22 9.97 -1.16
N THR A 192 -13.11 11.29 -0.99
CA THR A 192 -11.96 12.08 -1.48
C THR A 192 -10.78 12.06 -0.52
N VAL A 193 -11.00 11.66 0.73
CA VAL A 193 -9.96 11.58 1.77
C VAL A 193 -10.08 10.26 2.51
N ASP A 194 -8.96 9.58 2.74
CA ASP A 194 -8.84 8.48 3.70
C ASP A 194 -7.87 8.87 4.81
N LEU A 195 -8.18 8.44 6.02
CA LEU A 195 -7.32 8.53 7.19
C LEU A 195 -7.05 7.13 7.70
N ASP A 196 -5.77 6.78 7.82
CA ASP A 196 -5.32 5.45 8.23
C ASP A 196 -4.59 5.52 9.57
N LEU A 197 -4.88 4.54 10.43
CA LEU A 197 -4.11 4.26 11.64
C LEU A 197 -3.71 2.78 11.60
N LEU A 198 -2.40 2.50 11.64
CA LEU A 198 -1.89 1.15 11.64
C LEU A 198 -0.99 0.91 12.85
N ALA A 199 -1.01 -0.31 13.35
CA ALA A 199 -0.09 -0.81 14.34
C ALA A 199 0.51 -2.13 13.85
N GLY A 200 1.82 -2.21 13.76
CA GLY A 200 2.52 -3.35 13.16
C GLY A 200 3.75 -3.76 13.93
N ARG A 201 4.21 -4.97 13.60
CA ARG A 201 5.41 -5.56 14.17
C ARG A 201 6.07 -6.51 13.18
N TYR A 202 7.40 -6.43 13.05
CA TYR A 202 8.20 -7.50 12.49
C TYR A 202 8.53 -8.54 13.57
N LEU A 203 8.50 -9.82 13.21
CA LEU A 203 8.70 -10.93 14.15
C LEU A 203 10.16 -11.41 14.17
N ASP A 204 11.06 -10.71 13.51
CA ASP A 204 12.49 -10.98 13.43
C ASP A 204 13.26 -10.70 14.74
N GLY A 205 12.58 -10.06 15.72
CA GLY A 205 13.18 -9.66 17.00
C GLY A 205 14.13 -8.45 16.92
N ALA A 206 14.50 -8.01 15.73
CA ALA A 206 15.39 -6.86 15.51
C ALA A 206 14.59 -5.57 15.26
N THR A 207 13.44 -5.68 14.62
CA THR A 207 12.57 -4.55 14.28
C THR A 207 11.59 -4.27 15.41
N ARG A 208 11.49 -3.02 15.79
CA ARG A 208 10.57 -2.56 16.86
C ARG A 208 9.14 -2.49 16.34
N ASP A 209 8.21 -2.43 17.30
CA ASP A 209 6.81 -2.14 17.02
C ASP A 209 6.70 -0.80 16.26
N ALA A 210 5.79 -0.75 15.29
CA ALA A 210 5.54 0.43 14.47
C ALA A 210 4.12 0.92 14.69
N ILE A 211 3.96 2.26 14.74
CA ILE A 211 2.66 2.92 14.63
C ILE A 211 2.74 3.87 13.45
N THR A 212 1.76 3.77 12.57
CA THR A 212 1.69 4.58 11.36
C THR A 212 0.37 5.32 11.29
N VAL A 213 0.45 6.61 10.96
CA VAL A 213 -0.71 7.45 10.64
C VAL A 213 -0.57 7.90 9.20
N GLY A 214 -1.60 7.68 8.41
CA GLY A 214 -1.63 8.01 7.00
C GLY A 214 -2.82 8.90 6.62
N ILE A 215 -2.64 9.63 5.53
CA ILE A 215 -3.70 10.36 4.84
C ILE A 215 -3.55 10.18 3.34
N THR A 216 -4.65 9.87 2.67
CA THR A 216 -4.76 9.87 1.20
C THR A 216 -5.75 10.95 0.80
N ALA A 217 -5.36 11.84 -0.10
CA ALA A 217 -6.23 12.86 -0.68
C ALA A 217 -6.33 12.68 -2.20
N ARG A 218 -7.56 12.65 -2.74
CA ARG A 218 -7.88 12.42 -4.16
C ARG A 218 -8.43 13.67 -4.82
N ARG A 219 -8.04 13.87 -6.07
CA ARG A 219 -8.52 14.99 -6.90
C ARG A 219 -8.64 14.60 -8.37
#